data_a8ad0e861be42c967eb958463d913625
#
_entry.id   a8ad0e861be42c967eb958463d913625
#
_cell.length_a   1.000
_cell.length_b   1.000
_cell.length_c   1.000
_cell.angle_alpha   90.00
_cell.angle_beta   90.00
_cell.angle_gamma   90.00
#
_symmetry.space_group_name_H-M   'P 1'
#
loop_
_entity.id
_entity.type
_entity.pdbx_description
1 polymer ?
#
loop_
_entity_poly.entity_id
_entity_poly.type
_entity_poly.pdbx_seq_one_letter_code
_entity_poly.pdbx_strand_id
1 'polypeptide(L)'
;SDVYKRQLHDPSPAVKDTTAWTLGRMCEFAPDAITPELQLGPLIQALLGALQDEPRIVTHACWALINLAEHKGILSSLDDPDPPTTSLSPYFEMIVTQLMLVTDRPNNESNSRTSAYEALASTIAHCATDCLAHVSTVLVHILERQEALHAMVPQLIGLDDRNNWAELQSNLCSVLIAAVRRLQHGMAPIGDRLMTSLLTLIQNSAKQPTVLEDAFVAVGTVIVALEADFEKYLEAFLPFLVEGLRNHEEHQLCTISVGIVGDVCRSLGENASRYTETLILALLEDLQSPLLH
;
A
#
# COMPACT_ATOMS: atom_id res chain seq x y z
N SER A 1 -18.80 12.04 24.20
CA SER A 1 -17.56 12.39 23.46
C SER A 1 -16.36 12.75 24.36
N ASP A 2 -16.52 13.51 25.42
CA ASP A 2 -15.39 13.86 26.33
C ASP A 2 -14.89 12.67 27.17
N VAL A 3 -15.69 11.61 27.32
CA VAL A 3 -15.33 10.42 28.09
C VAL A 3 -14.15 9.69 27.41
N TYR A 4 -14.20 9.45 26.10
CA TYR A 4 -13.14 8.73 25.38
C TYR A 4 -11.83 9.51 25.37
N LYS A 5 -11.88 10.84 25.27
CA LYS A 5 -10.69 11.68 25.36
C LYS A 5 -10.00 11.52 26.71
N ARG A 6 -10.75 11.55 27.80
CA ARG A 6 -10.20 11.34 29.16
C ARG A 6 -9.60 9.95 29.33
N GLN A 7 -10.29 8.91 28.80
CA GLN A 7 -9.83 7.52 28.91
C GLN A 7 -8.57 7.23 28.08
N LEU A 8 -8.40 7.85 26.89
CA LEU A 8 -7.17 7.74 26.13
C LEU A 8 -5.98 8.48 26.79
N HIS A 9 -6.24 9.38 27.74
CA HIS A 9 -5.22 10.06 28.55
C HIS A 9 -5.15 9.50 29.98
N ASP A 10 -5.82 8.38 30.26
CA ASP A 10 -5.76 7.72 31.56
C ASP A 10 -4.31 7.27 31.85
N PRO A 11 -3.84 7.37 33.08
CA PRO A 11 -2.52 6.86 33.47
C PRO A 11 -2.37 5.34 33.32
N SER A 12 -3.48 4.60 33.28
CA SER A 12 -3.48 3.15 33.10
C SER A 12 -3.39 2.75 31.62
N PRO A 13 -2.34 2.04 31.17
CA PRO A 13 -2.24 1.52 29.81
C PRO A 13 -3.42 0.61 29.43
N ALA A 14 -3.94 -0.18 30.38
CA ALA A 14 -5.07 -1.07 30.15
C ALA A 14 -6.37 -0.30 29.83
N VAL A 15 -6.58 0.87 30.46
CA VAL A 15 -7.75 1.73 30.15
C VAL A 15 -7.60 2.32 28.75
N LYS A 16 -6.41 2.83 28.41
CA LYS A 16 -6.12 3.37 27.07
C LYS A 16 -6.29 2.31 25.98
N ASP A 17 -5.72 1.12 26.18
CA ASP A 17 -5.79 -0.01 25.25
C ASP A 17 -7.26 -0.41 24.99
N THR A 18 -8.03 -0.65 26.03
CA THR A 18 -9.46 -0.98 25.91
C THR A 18 -10.26 0.13 25.23
N THR A 19 -9.92 1.39 25.52
CA THR A 19 -10.59 2.54 24.90
C THR A 19 -10.26 2.64 23.40
N ALA A 20 -9.00 2.49 23.03
CA ALA A 20 -8.58 2.50 21.62
C ALA A 20 -9.24 1.37 20.83
N TRP A 21 -9.27 0.16 21.39
CA TRP A 21 -9.99 -0.99 20.82
C TRP A 21 -11.50 -0.71 20.67
N THR A 22 -12.14 -0.17 21.69
CA THR A 22 -13.57 0.17 21.65
C THR A 22 -13.88 1.19 20.56
N LEU A 23 -13.02 2.22 20.41
CA LEU A 23 -13.16 3.22 19.34
C LEU A 23 -13.04 2.57 17.96
N GLY A 24 -12.09 1.64 17.79
CA GLY A 24 -11.98 0.86 16.55
C GLY A 24 -13.27 0.09 16.24
N ARG A 25 -13.84 -0.60 17.22
CA ARG A 25 -15.13 -1.31 17.07
C ARG A 25 -16.29 -0.36 16.75
N MET A 26 -16.31 0.84 17.32
CA MET A 26 -17.31 1.85 16.98
C MET A 26 -17.18 2.32 15.54
N CYS A 27 -15.94 2.55 15.06
CA CYS A 27 -15.70 2.93 13.69
C CYS A 27 -16.14 1.84 12.70
N GLU A 28 -15.96 0.56 13.05
CA GLU A 28 -16.31 -0.59 12.23
C GLU A 28 -17.84 -0.84 12.20
N PHE A 29 -18.50 -0.90 13.36
CA PHE A 29 -19.88 -1.37 13.46
C PHE A 29 -20.95 -0.26 13.54
N ALA A 30 -20.55 0.95 13.87
CA ALA A 30 -21.46 2.07 14.02
C ALA A 30 -20.91 3.36 13.37
N PRO A 31 -20.42 3.30 12.13
CA PRO A 31 -19.83 4.46 11.46
C PRO A 31 -20.84 5.63 11.34
N ASP A 32 -22.12 5.33 11.17
CA ASP A 32 -23.18 6.34 11.04
C ASP A 32 -23.44 7.15 12.32
N ALA A 33 -23.09 6.59 13.48
CA ALA A 33 -23.14 7.30 14.75
C ALA A 33 -22.04 8.36 14.90
N ILE A 34 -21.00 8.31 14.02
CA ILE A 34 -19.91 9.27 13.98
C ILE A 34 -20.27 10.35 12.97
N THR A 35 -20.93 11.43 13.46
CA THR A 35 -21.32 12.53 12.59
C THR A 35 -20.13 13.47 12.31
N PRO A 36 -19.98 13.95 11.06
CA PRO A 36 -18.89 14.86 10.70
C PRO A 36 -18.84 16.13 11.56
N GLU A 37 -20.02 16.69 11.89
CA GLU A 37 -20.15 17.99 12.56
C GLU A 37 -19.78 17.95 14.05
N LEU A 38 -20.01 16.81 14.72
CA LEU A 38 -19.90 16.74 16.18
C LEU A 38 -18.83 15.78 16.70
N GLN A 39 -18.70 14.60 16.07
CA GLN A 39 -17.86 13.52 16.61
C GLN A 39 -16.57 13.31 15.84
N LEU A 40 -16.55 13.46 14.51
CA LEU A 40 -15.43 13.06 13.67
C LEU A 40 -14.14 13.79 14.02
N GLY A 41 -14.15 15.12 14.07
CA GLY A 41 -12.95 15.90 14.41
C GLY A 41 -12.36 15.54 15.78
N PRO A 42 -13.17 15.57 16.87
CA PRO A 42 -12.72 15.12 18.19
C PRO A 42 -12.21 13.67 18.25
N LEU A 43 -12.81 12.75 17.48
CA LEU A 43 -12.35 11.37 17.41
C LEU A 43 -10.99 11.25 16.72
N ILE A 44 -10.81 11.90 15.57
CA ILE A 44 -9.54 11.91 14.86
C ILE A 44 -8.43 12.47 15.75
N GLN A 45 -8.66 13.60 16.43
CA GLN A 45 -7.68 14.18 17.36
C GLN A 45 -7.29 13.20 18.48
N ALA A 46 -8.25 12.49 19.04
CA ALA A 46 -8.00 11.49 20.09
C ALA A 46 -7.19 10.29 19.54
N LEU A 47 -7.51 9.79 18.33
CA LEU A 47 -6.78 8.70 17.71
C LEU A 47 -5.35 9.10 17.33
N LEU A 48 -5.15 10.32 16.80
CA LEU A 48 -3.80 10.83 16.51
C LEU A 48 -2.96 11.00 17.78
N GLY A 49 -3.57 11.39 18.91
CA GLY A 49 -2.92 11.37 20.21
C GLY A 49 -2.51 9.97 20.65
N ALA A 50 -3.37 8.96 20.44
CA ALA A 50 -3.09 7.57 20.75
C ALA A 50 -1.97 6.96 19.91
N LEU A 51 -1.70 7.50 18.71
CA LEU A 51 -0.55 7.10 17.90
C LEU A 51 0.80 7.40 18.57
N GLN A 52 0.85 8.21 19.63
CA GLN A 52 2.07 8.53 20.39
C GLN A 52 2.28 7.60 21.59
N ASP A 53 1.40 6.66 21.82
CA ASP A 53 1.36 5.79 22.99
C ASP A 53 2.14 4.47 22.77
N GLU A 54 1.92 3.49 23.65
CA GLU A 54 2.51 2.16 23.58
C GLU A 54 2.09 1.40 22.31
N PRO A 55 2.91 0.49 21.78
CA PRO A 55 2.70 -0.18 20.48
C PRO A 55 1.31 -0.79 20.29
N ARG A 56 0.75 -1.41 21.34
CA ARG A 56 -0.57 -2.03 21.28
C ARG A 56 -1.69 -1.00 21.11
N ILE A 57 -1.59 0.14 21.79
CA ILE A 57 -2.54 1.24 21.66
C ILE A 57 -2.43 1.86 20.26
N VAL A 58 -1.21 2.02 19.74
CA VAL A 58 -0.96 2.46 18.37
C VAL A 58 -1.63 1.55 17.35
N THR A 59 -1.51 0.21 17.51
CA THR A 59 -2.16 -0.76 16.63
C THR A 59 -3.68 -0.58 16.60
N HIS A 60 -4.32 -0.42 17.76
CA HIS A 60 -5.77 -0.18 17.82
C HIS A 60 -6.18 1.18 17.25
N ALA A 61 -5.37 2.22 17.44
CA ALA A 61 -5.61 3.54 16.83
C ALA A 61 -5.50 3.47 15.30
N CYS A 62 -4.50 2.76 14.77
CA CYS A 62 -4.35 2.51 13.33
C CYS A 62 -5.57 1.77 12.76
N TRP A 63 -6.01 0.70 13.43
CA TRP A 63 -7.21 -0.04 13.03
C TRP A 63 -8.47 0.84 13.02
N ALA A 64 -8.64 1.72 14.01
CA ALA A 64 -9.73 2.68 14.01
C ALA A 64 -9.67 3.67 12.83
N LEU A 65 -8.45 4.13 12.46
CA LEU A 65 -8.24 5.01 11.30
C LEU A 65 -8.53 4.29 9.98
N ILE A 66 -8.18 3.00 9.85
CA ILE A 66 -8.55 2.17 8.70
C ILE A 66 -10.08 2.14 8.53
N ASN A 67 -10.80 1.78 9.58
CA ASN A 67 -12.27 1.73 9.53
C ASN A 67 -12.89 3.11 9.21
N LEU A 68 -12.33 4.19 9.73
CA LEU A 68 -12.78 5.55 9.37
C LEU A 68 -12.53 5.85 7.89
N ALA A 69 -11.36 5.48 7.34
CA ALA A 69 -11.06 5.68 5.94
C ALA A 69 -12.04 4.92 5.05
N GLU A 70 -12.31 3.66 5.35
CA GLU A 70 -13.23 2.80 4.59
C GLU A 70 -14.69 3.30 4.62
N HIS A 71 -15.15 3.84 5.75
CA HIS A 71 -16.55 4.23 5.91
C HIS A 71 -16.85 5.72 5.68
N LYS A 72 -15.85 6.60 5.84
CA LYS A 72 -16.01 8.07 5.70
C LYS A 72 -15.22 8.66 4.54
N GLY A 73 -14.37 7.86 3.91
CA GLY A 73 -13.69 8.18 2.66
C GLY A 73 -14.57 7.92 1.44
N ILE A 74 -13.94 7.80 0.28
CA ILE A 74 -14.64 7.39 -0.93
C ILE A 74 -15.06 5.92 -0.82
N LEU A 75 -16.30 5.65 -1.21
CA LEU A 75 -16.78 4.28 -1.42
C LEU A 75 -16.46 3.94 -2.88
N SER A 76 -15.63 2.94 -3.10
CA SER A 76 -15.30 2.48 -4.45
C SER A 76 -16.56 1.96 -5.14
N SER A 77 -17.20 2.82 -5.93
CA SER A 77 -18.27 2.46 -6.86
C SER A 77 -17.70 2.54 -8.28
N LEU A 78 -17.89 1.49 -9.07
CA LEU A 78 -17.46 1.48 -10.47
C LEU A 78 -18.27 2.44 -11.35
N ASP A 79 -19.42 2.90 -10.87
CA ASP A 79 -20.42 3.65 -11.65
C ASP A 79 -20.41 5.16 -11.36
N ASP A 80 -19.84 5.60 -10.24
CA ASP A 80 -19.83 7.00 -9.85
C ASP A 80 -18.43 7.60 -9.89
N PRO A 81 -18.25 8.82 -10.41
CA PRO A 81 -16.97 9.51 -10.34
C PRO A 81 -16.59 9.79 -8.88
N ASP A 82 -15.30 9.71 -8.58
CA ASP A 82 -14.78 10.03 -7.26
C ASP A 82 -15.26 11.43 -6.79
N PRO A 83 -15.75 11.53 -5.56
CA PRO A 83 -16.18 12.81 -5.04
C PRO A 83 -14.99 13.78 -4.92
N PRO A 84 -15.20 15.08 -5.18
CA PRO A 84 -14.15 16.07 -5.06
C PRO A 84 -13.62 16.21 -3.62
N THR A 85 -14.45 15.93 -2.62
CA THR A 85 -14.13 16.00 -1.20
C THR A 85 -14.93 14.98 -0.40
N THR A 86 -14.43 14.61 0.77
CA THR A 86 -15.13 13.78 1.77
C THR A 86 -15.06 14.43 3.14
N SER A 87 -15.78 13.86 4.11
CA SER A 87 -15.71 14.34 5.50
C SER A 87 -14.31 14.16 6.13
N LEU A 88 -13.44 13.28 5.56
CA LEU A 88 -12.08 13.08 5.98
C LEU A 88 -11.06 14.03 5.34
N SER A 89 -11.39 14.65 4.19
CA SER A 89 -10.47 15.53 3.45
C SER A 89 -9.83 16.62 4.33
N PRO A 90 -10.55 17.31 5.24
CA PRO A 90 -9.93 18.32 6.12
C PRO A 90 -8.88 17.77 7.09
N TYR A 91 -8.88 16.48 7.34
CA TYR A 91 -7.97 15.79 8.29
C TYR A 91 -6.89 14.96 7.60
N PHE A 92 -6.97 14.80 6.27
CA PHE A 92 -6.13 13.88 5.52
C PHE A 92 -4.64 14.13 5.72
N GLU A 93 -4.19 15.36 5.52
CA GLU A 93 -2.77 15.73 5.68
C GLU A 93 -2.26 15.41 7.09
N MET A 94 -3.05 15.74 8.10
CA MET A 94 -2.68 15.50 9.50
C MET A 94 -2.60 14.00 9.82
N ILE A 95 -3.56 13.21 9.35
CA ILE A 95 -3.58 11.74 9.52
C ILE A 95 -2.34 11.14 8.89
N VAL A 96 -2.09 11.45 7.62
CA VAL A 96 -0.96 10.93 6.85
C VAL A 96 0.37 11.32 7.50
N THR A 97 0.54 12.58 7.89
CA THR A 97 1.77 13.05 8.56
C THR A 97 2.03 12.29 9.86
N GLN A 98 1.01 12.09 10.71
CA GLN A 98 1.18 11.36 11.96
C GLN A 98 1.48 9.88 11.74
N LEU A 99 0.85 9.24 10.78
CA LEU A 99 1.14 7.84 10.41
C LEU A 99 2.58 7.69 9.88
N MET A 100 3.04 8.61 9.02
CA MET A 100 4.43 8.63 8.55
C MET A 100 5.42 8.77 9.70
N LEU A 101 5.14 9.60 10.70
CA LEU A 101 5.98 9.72 11.91
C LEU A 101 6.01 8.42 12.72
N VAL A 102 4.90 7.67 12.79
CA VAL A 102 4.88 6.36 13.47
C VAL A 102 5.77 5.36 12.72
N THR A 103 5.71 5.32 11.38
CA THR A 103 6.54 4.39 10.59
C THR A 103 8.03 4.67 10.71
N ASP A 104 8.44 5.90 11.06
CA ASP A 104 9.84 6.34 11.18
C ASP A 104 10.42 6.21 12.59
N ARG A 105 9.63 5.81 13.59
CA ARG A 105 10.12 5.71 14.95
C ARG A 105 11.28 4.73 15.06
N PRO A 106 12.41 5.13 15.66
CA PRO A 106 13.46 4.20 16.02
C PRO A 106 12.92 3.20 17.07
N ASN A 107 13.31 1.95 16.95
CA ASN A 107 12.86 0.85 17.83
C ASN A 107 11.34 0.62 17.87
N ASN A 108 10.63 0.95 16.79
CA ASN A 108 9.22 0.64 16.66
C ASN A 108 9.03 -0.88 16.61
N GLU A 109 8.05 -1.39 17.35
CA GLU A 109 7.68 -2.80 17.22
C GLU A 109 7.12 -3.07 15.81
N SER A 110 7.46 -4.23 15.24
CA SER A 110 7.02 -4.64 13.90
C SER A 110 5.52 -4.48 13.72
N ASN A 111 4.71 -4.99 14.65
CA ASN A 111 3.25 -4.93 14.57
C ASN A 111 2.70 -3.50 14.50
N SER A 112 3.18 -2.57 15.32
CA SER A 112 2.69 -1.19 15.29
C SER A 112 3.17 -0.43 14.05
N ARG A 113 4.37 -0.74 13.56
CA ARG A 113 4.89 -0.20 12.31
C ARG A 113 4.09 -0.67 11.10
N THR A 114 3.83 -1.97 11.00
CA THR A 114 3.00 -2.56 9.93
C THR A 114 1.58 -1.99 9.98
N SER A 115 0.94 -1.93 11.15
CA SER A 115 -0.39 -1.32 11.29
C SER A 115 -0.42 0.15 10.85
N ALA A 116 0.67 0.91 11.08
CA ALA A 116 0.75 2.29 10.62
C ALA A 116 0.87 2.38 9.08
N TYR A 117 1.62 1.48 8.43
CA TYR A 117 1.67 1.40 6.97
C TYR A 117 0.32 0.96 6.38
N GLU A 118 -0.37 -0.01 6.98
CA GLU A 118 -1.71 -0.42 6.58
C GLU A 118 -2.72 0.73 6.68
N ALA A 119 -2.70 1.48 7.79
CA ALA A 119 -3.56 2.64 7.97
C ALA A 119 -3.24 3.75 6.96
N LEU A 120 -1.96 3.96 6.65
CA LEU A 120 -1.53 4.91 5.63
C LEU A 120 -2.04 4.50 4.24
N ALA A 121 -1.86 3.24 3.86
CA ALA A 121 -2.33 2.72 2.59
C ALA A 121 -3.87 2.81 2.46
N SER A 122 -4.61 2.43 3.50
CA SER A 122 -6.08 2.55 3.53
C SER A 122 -6.53 4.01 3.46
N THR A 123 -5.89 4.92 4.21
CA THR A 123 -6.21 6.36 4.17
C THR A 123 -6.01 6.93 2.76
N ILE A 124 -4.94 6.55 2.09
CA ILE A 124 -4.67 6.95 0.69
C ILE A 124 -5.69 6.33 -0.26
N ALA A 125 -5.97 5.04 -0.14
CA ALA A 125 -6.89 4.33 -1.02
C ALA A 125 -8.30 4.94 -1.04
N HIS A 126 -8.75 5.47 0.09
CA HIS A 126 -10.09 6.04 0.27
C HIS A 126 -10.13 7.58 0.28
N CYS A 127 -9.06 8.26 -0.11
CA CYS A 127 -9.04 9.72 -0.13
C CYS A 127 -9.78 10.29 -1.36
N ALA A 128 -10.39 11.46 -1.19
CA ALA A 128 -11.03 12.20 -2.28
C ALA A 128 -10.02 12.92 -3.18
N THR A 129 -10.49 13.50 -4.28
CA THR A 129 -9.61 14.10 -5.30
C THR A 129 -8.87 15.35 -4.80
N ASP A 130 -9.41 16.08 -3.84
CA ASP A 130 -8.75 17.24 -3.18
C ASP A 130 -7.49 16.85 -2.38
N CYS A 131 -7.31 15.56 -2.06
CA CYS A 131 -6.15 15.05 -1.33
C CYS A 131 -4.97 14.61 -2.24
N LEU A 132 -5.15 14.52 -3.55
CA LEU A 132 -4.17 13.90 -4.47
C LEU A 132 -2.80 14.60 -4.47
N ALA A 133 -2.74 15.92 -4.23
CA ALA A 133 -1.47 16.63 -4.09
C ALA A 133 -0.64 16.10 -2.91
N HIS A 134 -1.28 15.81 -1.79
CA HIS A 134 -0.62 15.20 -0.62
C HIS A 134 -0.22 13.75 -0.90
N VAL A 135 -1.04 12.97 -1.64
CA VAL A 135 -0.70 11.61 -2.06
C VAL A 135 0.57 11.60 -2.91
N SER A 136 0.71 12.56 -3.83
CA SER A 136 1.95 12.70 -4.64
C SER A 136 3.19 12.95 -3.77
N THR A 137 3.06 13.76 -2.73
CA THR A 137 4.15 14.02 -1.77
C THR A 137 4.52 12.75 -0.99
N VAL A 138 3.52 12.02 -0.51
CA VAL A 138 3.74 10.74 0.20
C VAL A 138 4.44 9.73 -0.71
N LEU A 139 4.01 9.60 -1.97
CA LEU A 139 4.62 8.69 -2.94
C LEU A 139 6.12 8.97 -3.10
N VAL A 140 6.52 10.23 -3.19
CA VAL A 140 7.94 10.60 -3.26
C VAL A 140 8.70 10.16 -2.01
N HIS A 141 8.16 10.41 -0.81
CA HIS A 141 8.80 10.00 0.45
C HIS A 141 8.91 8.48 0.59
N ILE A 142 7.89 7.73 0.16
CA ILE A 142 7.93 6.26 0.17
C ILE A 142 8.99 5.73 -0.79
N LEU A 143 9.14 6.33 -1.97
CA LEU A 143 10.23 6.00 -2.90
C LEU A 143 11.61 6.27 -2.32
N GLU A 144 11.81 7.40 -1.65
CA GLU A 144 13.07 7.72 -0.96
C GLU A 144 13.42 6.65 0.09
N ARG A 145 12.44 6.19 0.86
CA ARG A 145 12.64 5.10 1.82
C ARG A 145 13.00 3.78 1.15
N GLN A 146 12.31 3.45 0.05
CA GLN A 146 12.59 2.22 -0.70
C GLN A 146 14.01 2.24 -1.28
N GLU A 147 14.44 3.35 -1.85
CA GLU A 147 15.81 3.55 -2.35
C GLU A 147 16.86 3.44 -1.24
N ALA A 148 16.58 3.98 -0.06
CA ALA A 148 17.45 3.82 1.11
C ALA A 148 17.59 2.35 1.53
N LEU A 149 16.49 1.58 1.50
CA LEU A 149 16.52 0.13 1.79
C LEU A 149 17.28 -0.66 0.71
N HIS A 150 17.22 -0.26 -0.57
CA HIS A 150 18.04 -0.88 -1.63
C HIS A 150 19.55 -0.69 -1.36
N ALA A 151 19.93 0.48 -0.89
CA ALA A 151 21.34 0.76 -0.54
C ALA A 151 21.84 -0.08 0.65
N MET A 152 20.95 -0.59 1.51
CA MET A 152 21.30 -1.43 2.66
C MET A 152 21.50 -2.90 2.31
N VAL A 153 21.03 -3.37 1.15
CA VAL A 153 21.07 -4.81 0.77
C VAL A 153 22.46 -5.44 0.94
N PRO A 154 23.60 -4.81 0.54
CA PRO A 154 24.93 -5.39 0.73
C PRO A 154 25.32 -5.57 2.19
N GLN A 155 24.63 -4.91 3.13
CA GLN A 155 24.91 -4.94 4.57
C GLN A 155 24.04 -5.95 5.32
N LEU A 156 23.06 -6.58 4.68
CA LEU A 156 22.14 -7.55 5.28
C LEU A 156 22.85 -8.90 5.48
N ILE A 157 23.40 -9.13 6.67
CA ILE A 157 24.18 -10.34 6.99
C ILE A 157 23.29 -11.40 7.63
N GLY A 158 22.50 -11.03 8.63
CA GLY A 158 21.66 -11.93 9.42
C GLY A 158 20.33 -12.29 8.76
N LEU A 159 19.70 -13.36 9.24
CA LEU A 159 18.34 -13.72 8.84
C LEU A 159 17.33 -12.68 9.31
N ASP A 160 17.49 -12.19 10.54
CA ASP A 160 16.61 -11.18 11.13
C ASP A 160 16.66 -9.85 10.35
N ASP A 161 17.87 -9.43 9.92
CA ASP A 161 18.05 -8.24 9.08
C ASP A 161 17.29 -8.38 7.76
N ARG A 162 17.41 -9.57 7.13
CA ARG A 162 16.71 -9.86 5.86
C ARG A 162 15.20 -9.91 6.03
N ASN A 163 14.71 -10.51 7.12
CA ASN A 163 13.28 -10.57 7.40
C ASN A 163 12.70 -9.17 7.68
N ASN A 164 13.41 -8.35 8.46
CA ASN A 164 13.00 -6.98 8.71
C ASN A 164 13.04 -6.12 7.42
N TRP A 165 14.06 -6.30 6.59
CA TRP A 165 14.11 -5.65 5.27
C TRP A 165 12.93 -6.07 4.38
N ALA A 166 12.63 -7.37 4.33
CA ALA A 166 11.52 -7.90 3.55
C ALA A 166 10.18 -7.33 4.02
N GLU A 167 9.92 -7.33 5.33
CA GLU A 167 8.72 -6.75 5.92
C GLU A 167 8.57 -5.26 5.56
N LEU A 168 9.65 -4.49 5.67
CA LEU A 168 9.64 -3.07 5.31
C LEU A 168 9.36 -2.86 3.82
N GLN A 169 9.92 -3.67 2.93
CA GLN A 169 9.67 -3.59 1.48
C GLN A 169 8.20 -3.91 1.15
N SER A 170 7.62 -4.96 1.75
CA SER A 170 6.20 -5.28 1.59
C SER A 170 5.29 -4.14 2.07
N ASN A 171 5.59 -3.56 3.23
CA ASN A 171 4.85 -2.42 3.76
C ASN A 171 4.94 -1.19 2.83
N LEU A 172 6.12 -0.89 2.27
CA LEU A 172 6.28 0.19 1.31
C LEU A 172 5.52 -0.08 0.02
N CYS A 173 5.56 -1.32 -0.51
CA CYS A 173 4.80 -1.71 -1.69
C CYS A 173 3.30 -1.50 -1.51
N SER A 174 2.73 -1.80 -0.33
CA SER A 174 1.31 -1.59 -0.06
C SER A 174 0.91 -0.11 -0.19
N VAL A 175 1.73 0.80 0.31
CA VAL A 175 1.49 2.25 0.20
C VAL A 175 1.70 2.74 -1.25
N LEU A 176 2.74 2.25 -1.95
CA LEU A 176 2.97 2.56 -3.38
C LEU A 176 1.77 2.16 -4.22
N ILE A 177 1.26 0.94 -4.04
CA ILE A 177 0.09 0.44 -4.75
C ILE A 177 -1.13 1.34 -4.52
N ALA A 178 -1.41 1.70 -3.27
CA ALA A 178 -2.52 2.60 -2.93
C ALA A 178 -2.35 3.98 -3.59
N ALA A 179 -1.15 4.57 -3.51
CA ALA A 179 -0.86 5.87 -4.07
C ALA A 179 -0.95 5.88 -5.61
N VAL A 180 -0.38 4.87 -6.29
CA VAL A 180 -0.45 4.75 -7.75
C VAL A 180 -1.88 4.58 -8.22
N ARG A 181 -2.69 3.74 -7.54
CA ARG A 181 -4.12 3.57 -7.85
C ARG A 181 -4.91 4.86 -7.71
N ARG A 182 -4.57 5.71 -6.74
CA ARG A 182 -5.26 7.00 -6.55
C ARG A 182 -4.81 8.07 -7.53
N LEU A 183 -3.52 8.13 -7.82
CA LEU A 183 -2.95 9.13 -8.74
C LEU A 183 -3.21 8.82 -10.21
N GLN A 184 -3.39 7.53 -10.55
CA GLN A 184 -3.53 7.08 -11.94
C GLN A 184 -2.42 7.70 -12.82
N HIS A 185 -2.74 8.17 -14.00
CA HIS A 185 -1.78 8.80 -14.90
C HIS A 185 -1.08 10.05 -14.30
N GLY A 186 -1.62 10.63 -13.24
CA GLY A 186 -0.98 11.74 -12.50
C GLY A 186 0.38 11.39 -11.90
N MET A 187 0.72 10.08 -11.76
CA MET A 187 2.04 9.65 -11.29
C MET A 187 3.12 9.60 -12.40
N ALA A 188 2.75 9.79 -13.66
CA ALA A 188 3.66 9.70 -14.81
C ALA A 188 4.98 10.49 -14.68
N PRO A 189 5.00 11.72 -14.09
CA PRO A 189 6.24 12.47 -13.90
C PRO A 189 7.32 11.76 -13.08
N ILE A 190 6.92 10.82 -12.19
CA ILE A 190 7.85 10.04 -11.36
C ILE A 190 7.94 8.58 -11.80
N GLY A 191 7.30 8.23 -12.91
CA GLY A 191 7.20 6.86 -13.43
C GLY A 191 8.56 6.21 -13.66
N ASP A 192 9.54 6.93 -14.21
CA ASP A 192 10.89 6.41 -14.45
C ASP A 192 11.58 6.04 -13.12
N ARG A 193 11.46 6.89 -12.11
CA ARG A 193 12.04 6.65 -10.79
C ARG A 193 11.37 5.48 -10.09
N LEU A 194 10.03 5.42 -10.13
CA LEU A 194 9.24 4.35 -9.55
C LEU A 194 9.57 3.00 -10.19
N MET A 195 9.59 2.91 -11.53
CA MET A 195 9.90 1.67 -12.23
C MET A 195 11.34 1.22 -11.98
N THR A 196 12.31 2.15 -11.94
CA THR A 196 13.71 1.83 -11.58
C THR A 196 13.77 1.21 -10.17
N SER A 197 13.06 1.78 -9.21
CA SER A 197 13.03 1.25 -7.83
C SER A 197 12.36 -0.13 -7.77
N LEU A 198 11.24 -0.34 -8.46
CA LEU A 198 10.53 -1.63 -8.49
C LEU A 198 11.36 -2.73 -9.19
N LEU A 199 12.01 -2.44 -10.31
CA LEU A 199 12.90 -3.39 -10.98
C LEU A 199 14.11 -3.76 -10.09
N THR A 200 14.67 -2.78 -9.38
CA THR A 200 15.73 -3.03 -8.39
C THR A 200 15.23 -3.90 -7.24
N LEU A 201 13.99 -3.67 -6.77
CA LEU A 201 13.37 -4.50 -5.74
C LEU A 201 13.23 -5.95 -6.20
N ILE A 202 12.71 -6.17 -7.42
CA ILE A 202 12.57 -7.52 -8.01
C ILE A 202 13.94 -8.23 -8.06
N GLN A 203 14.98 -7.55 -8.53
CA GLN A 203 16.34 -8.12 -8.59
C GLN A 203 16.89 -8.51 -7.21
N ASN A 204 16.62 -7.71 -6.19
CA ASN A 204 17.09 -7.95 -4.83
C ASN A 204 16.24 -8.99 -4.06
N SER A 205 15.05 -9.32 -4.57
CA SER A 205 14.06 -10.14 -3.85
C SER A 205 13.96 -11.59 -4.33
N ALA A 206 14.89 -12.08 -5.16
CA ALA A 206 14.85 -13.43 -5.73
C ALA A 206 14.72 -14.56 -4.70
N LYS A 207 15.06 -14.30 -3.42
CA LYS A 207 14.95 -15.25 -2.30
C LYS A 207 13.91 -14.85 -1.26
N GLN A 208 13.03 -13.92 -1.60
CA GLN A 208 11.98 -13.38 -0.73
C GLN A 208 10.66 -13.41 -1.50
N PRO A 209 9.96 -14.55 -1.59
CA PRO A 209 8.78 -14.71 -2.45
C PRO A 209 7.73 -13.64 -2.22
N THR A 210 7.36 -13.36 -0.97
CA THR A 210 6.33 -12.37 -0.62
C THR A 210 6.68 -10.97 -1.15
N VAL A 211 7.93 -10.54 -0.99
CA VAL A 211 8.38 -9.22 -1.49
C VAL A 211 8.35 -9.18 -3.03
N LEU A 212 8.70 -10.29 -3.66
CA LEU A 212 8.68 -10.43 -5.12
C LEU A 212 7.23 -10.33 -5.63
N GLU A 213 6.29 -11.02 -4.98
CA GLU A 213 4.86 -10.94 -5.27
C GLU A 213 4.34 -9.49 -5.13
N ASP A 214 4.66 -8.81 -4.03
CA ASP A 214 4.27 -7.42 -3.78
C ASP A 214 4.83 -6.47 -4.85
N ALA A 215 6.10 -6.67 -5.24
CA ALA A 215 6.73 -5.89 -6.31
C ALA A 215 6.03 -6.11 -7.67
N PHE A 216 5.64 -7.34 -7.99
CA PHE A 216 4.89 -7.66 -9.21
C PHE A 216 3.50 -7.00 -9.19
N VAL A 217 2.78 -7.07 -8.08
CA VAL A 217 1.49 -6.37 -7.92
C VAL A 217 1.66 -4.87 -8.09
N ALA A 218 2.73 -4.28 -7.55
CA ALA A 218 3.03 -2.86 -7.72
C ALA A 218 3.29 -2.52 -9.19
N VAL A 219 4.09 -3.32 -9.92
CA VAL A 219 4.30 -3.13 -11.37
C VAL A 219 2.99 -3.25 -12.14
N GLY A 220 2.16 -4.27 -11.85
CA GLY A 220 0.82 -4.43 -12.45
C GLY A 220 -0.04 -3.18 -12.26
N THR A 221 0.01 -2.58 -11.06
CA THR A 221 -0.70 -1.33 -10.77
C THR A 221 -0.17 -0.15 -11.60
N VAL A 222 1.15 -0.06 -11.82
CA VAL A 222 1.77 0.97 -12.68
C VAL A 222 1.37 0.78 -14.15
N ILE A 223 1.27 -0.48 -14.64
CA ILE A 223 0.80 -0.80 -16.00
C ILE A 223 -0.60 -0.20 -16.21
N VAL A 224 -1.51 -0.48 -15.30
CA VAL A 224 -2.90 0.02 -15.37
C VAL A 224 -2.96 1.54 -15.28
N ALA A 225 -2.14 2.16 -14.42
CA ALA A 225 -2.13 3.61 -14.21
C ALA A 225 -1.54 4.41 -15.39
N LEU A 226 -0.54 3.87 -16.08
CA LEU A 226 0.12 4.54 -17.20
C LEU A 226 -0.46 4.15 -18.58
N GLU A 227 -1.23 3.07 -18.63
CA GLU A 227 -1.80 2.57 -19.88
C GLU A 227 -0.73 2.43 -20.98
N ALA A 228 -0.94 3.04 -22.16
CA ALA A 228 -0.01 2.96 -23.28
C ALA A 228 1.40 3.54 -22.97
N ASP A 229 1.51 4.49 -22.05
CA ASP A 229 2.78 5.08 -21.66
C ASP A 229 3.70 4.12 -20.90
N PHE A 230 3.16 2.96 -20.46
CA PHE A 230 3.95 1.91 -19.84
C PHE A 230 4.85 1.19 -20.86
N GLU A 231 4.58 1.26 -22.18
CA GLU A 231 5.34 0.54 -23.23
C GLU A 231 6.86 0.70 -23.09
N LYS A 232 7.32 1.89 -22.71
CA LYS A 232 8.77 2.20 -22.54
C LYS A 232 9.46 1.39 -21.43
N TYR A 233 8.71 0.83 -20.49
CA TYR A 233 9.25 0.04 -19.38
C TYR A 233 9.13 -1.47 -19.62
N LEU A 234 8.25 -1.88 -20.55
CA LEU A 234 7.92 -3.29 -20.73
C LEU A 234 9.14 -4.10 -21.15
N GLU A 235 10.02 -3.57 -22.00
CA GLU A 235 11.21 -4.27 -22.46
C GLU A 235 12.17 -4.62 -21.30
N ALA A 236 12.27 -3.75 -20.29
CA ALA A 236 13.08 -3.98 -19.10
C ALA A 236 12.39 -4.93 -18.09
N PHE A 237 11.05 -4.95 -18.04
CA PHE A 237 10.28 -5.81 -17.14
C PHE A 237 10.01 -7.20 -17.71
N LEU A 238 9.94 -7.34 -19.03
CA LEU A 238 9.55 -8.60 -19.72
C LEU A 238 10.35 -9.84 -19.28
N PRO A 239 11.68 -9.79 -19.09
CA PRO A 239 12.43 -10.95 -18.61
C PRO A 239 11.93 -11.46 -17.26
N PHE A 240 11.62 -10.56 -16.32
CA PHE A 240 11.10 -10.91 -14.99
C PHE A 240 9.67 -11.47 -15.10
N LEU A 241 8.83 -10.89 -15.95
CA LEU A 241 7.48 -11.39 -16.19
C LEU A 241 7.49 -12.83 -16.73
N VAL A 242 8.36 -13.13 -17.70
CA VAL A 242 8.52 -14.48 -18.25
C VAL A 242 9.06 -15.45 -17.20
N GLU A 243 10.01 -15.02 -16.35
CA GLU A 243 10.49 -15.81 -15.22
C GLU A 243 9.39 -16.10 -14.21
N GLY A 244 8.56 -15.10 -13.88
CA GLY A 244 7.40 -15.26 -13.00
C GLY A 244 6.37 -16.22 -13.54
N LEU A 245 6.06 -16.16 -14.84
CA LEU A 245 5.17 -17.14 -15.52
C LEU A 245 5.70 -18.57 -15.40
N ARG A 246 7.00 -18.78 -15.56
CA ARG A 246 7.65 -20.09 -15.48
C ARG A 246 7.88 -20.60 -14.06
N ASN A 247 7.64 -19.79 -13.06
CA ASN A 247 7.86 -20.17 -11.67
C ASN A 247 6.68 -20.96 -11.10
N HIS A 248 6.53 -22.19 -11.54
CA HIS A 248 5.44 -23.07 -11.14
C HIS A 248 5.55 -23.58 -9.68
N GLU A 249 6.70 -23.42 -9.03
CA GLU A 249 6.87 -23.74 -7.62
C GLU A 249 6.22 -22.69 -6.72
N GLU A 250 6.22 -21.42 -7.16
CA GLU A 250 5.61 -20.28 -6.47
C GLU A 250 4.29 -19.91 -7.13
N HIS A 251 3.24 -20.68 -6.85
CA HIS A 251 1.92 -20.54 -7.51
C HIS A 251 1.36 -19.13 -7.48
N GLN A 252 1.58 -18.39 -6.39
CA GLN A 252 1.06 -17.04 -6.24
C GLN A 252 1.73 -16.10 -7.23
N LEU A 253 3.06 -16.16 -7.37
CA LEU A 253 3.80 -15.35 -8.32
C LEU A 253 3.39 -15.65 -9.77
N CYS A 254 3.22 -16.94 -10.11
CA CYS A 254 2.74 -17.35 -11.43
C CYS A 254 1.34 -16.76 -11.70
N THR A 255 0.40 -16.88 -10.76
CA THR A 255 -0.95 -16.31 -10.87
C THR A 255 -0.94 -14.81 -11.08
N ILE A 256 -0.13 -14.06 -10.31
CA ILE A 256 0.05 -12.62 -10.47
C ILE A 256 0.60 -12.30 -11.86
N SER A 257 1.61 -13.07 -12.32
CA SER A 257 2.22 -12.87 -13.63
C SER A 257 1.23 -13.08 -14.78
N VAL A 258 0.36 -14.10 -14.71
CA VAL A 258 -0.73 -14.31 -15.67
C VAL A 258 -1.69 -13.10 -15.69
N GLY A 259 -2.06 -12.57 -14.51
CA GLY A 259 -2.87 -11.35 -14.40
C GLY A 259 -2.20 -10.15 -15.07
N ILE A 260 -0.89 -9.97 -14.85
CA ILE A 260 -0.10 -8.89 -15.46
C ILE A 260 -0.08 -8.99 -17.00
N VAL A 261 0.00 -10.18 -17.58
CA VAL A 261 -0.12 -10.35 -19.05
C VAL A 261 -1.44 -9.77 -19.55
N GLY A 262 -2.54 -10.04 -18.85
CA GLY A 262 -3.85 -9.47 -19.17
C GLY A 262 -3.86 -7.94 -19.11
N ASP A 263 -3.24 -7.37 -18.06
CA ASP A 263 -3.13 -5.91 -17.87
C ASP A 263 -2.25 -5.28 -18.95
N VAL A 264 -1.13 -5.89 -19.34
CA VAL A 264 -0.27 -5.46 -20.46
C VAL A 264 -1.08 -5.42 -21.76
N CYS A 265 -1.80 -6.52 -22.08
CA CYS A 265 -2.59 -6.58 -23.31
C CYS A 265 -3.68 -5.51 -23.36
N ARG A 266 -4.35 -5.26 -22.22
CA ARG A 266 -5.40 -4.24 -22.10
C ARG A 266 -4.84 -2.83 -22.23
N SER A 267 -3.75 -2.55 -21.54
CA SER A 267 -3.16 -1.21 -21.45
C SER A 267 -2.43 -0.78 -22.73
N LEU A 268 -1.73 -1.70 -23.38
CA LEU A 268 -0.98 -1.40 -24.59
C LEU A 268 -1.79 -1.58 -25.90
N GLY A 269 -2.92 -2.29 -25.85
CA GLY A 269 -3.73 -2.54 -27.04
C GLY A 269 -2.91 -3.15 -28.18
N GLU A 270 -2.95 -2.54 -29.38
CA GLU A 270 -2.22 -3.02 -30.56
C GLU A 270 -0.70 -3.08 -30.37
N ASN A 271 -0.14 -2.21 -29.51
CA ASN A 271 1.31 -2.19 -29.23
C ASN A 271 1.78 -3.46 -28.50
N ALA A 272 0.88 -4.16 -27.81
CA ALA A 272 1.19 -5.45 -27.18
C ALA A 272 1.59 -6.52 -28.19
N SER A 273 1.21 -6.36 -29.47
CA SER A 273 1.48 -7.33 -30.56
C SER A 273 2.97 -7.70 -30.70
N ARG A 274 3.88 -6.77 -30.39
CA ARG A 274 5.33 -7.01 -30.44
C ARG A 274 5.81 -8.06 -29.43
N TYR A 275 5.08 -8.23 -28.35
CA TYR A 275 5.43 -9.11 -27.21
C TYR A 275 4.60 -10.37 -27.18
N THR A 276 3.58 -10.47 -28.05
CA THR A 276 2.58 -11.54 -28.05
C THR A 276 3.21 -12.91 -28.22
N GLU A 277 4.17 -13.10 -29.11
CA GLU A 277 4.82 -14.38 -29.32
C GLU A 277 5.51 -14.89 -28.04
N THR A 278 6.30 -14.03 -27.39
CA THR A 278 7.02 -14.37 -26.16
C THR A 278 6.05 -14.71 -25.03
N LEU A 279 4.98 -13.90 -24.86
CA LEU A 279 4.01 -14.08 -23.78
C LEU A 279 3.13 -15.31 -24.02
N ILE A 280 2.68 -15.56 -25.26
CA ILE A 280 1.88 -16.76 -25.59
C ILE A 280 2.71 -18.03 -25.37
N LEU A 281 3.98 -18.06 -25.79
CA LEU A 281 4.83 -19.23 -25.56
C LEU A 281 4.99 -19.53 -24.07
N ALA A 282 5.23 -18.52 -23.22
CA ALA A 282 5.32 -18.70 -21.79
C ALA A 282 3.99 -19.22 -21.19
N LEU A 283 2.85 -18.65 -21.58
CA LEU A 283 1.52 -19.10 -21.11
C LEU A 283 1.19 -20.53 -21.56
N LEU A 284 1.61 -20.95 -22.76
CA LEU A 284 1.42 -22.32 -23.24
C LEU A 284 2.30 -23.31 -22.46
N GLU A 285 3.49 -22.92 -22.04
CA GLU A 285 4.33 -23.71 -21.13
C GLU A 285 3.63 -23.92 -19.77
N ASP A 286 2.98 -22.86 -19.22
CA ASP A 286 2.19 -22.94 -17.99
C ASP A 286 1.06 -23.96 -18.07
N LEU A 287 0.30 -23.94 -19.18
CA LEU A 287 -0.81 -24.87 -19.39
C LEU A 287 -0.37 -26.33 -19.48
N GLN A 288 0.91 -26.60 -19.74
CA GLN A 288 1.47 -27.95 -19.82
C GLN A 288 2.12 -28.39 -18.50
N SER A 289 2.23 -27.50 -17.52
CA SER A 289 2.85 -27.79 -16.24
C SER A 289 1.99 -28.72 -15.39
N PRO A 290 2.52 -29.88 -14.94
CA PRO A 290 1.78 -30.78 -14.06
C PRO A 290 1.60 -30.19 -12.63
N LEU A 291 2.28 -29.11 -12.31
CA LEU A 291 2.20 -28.45 -10.99
C LEU A 291 1.03 -27.47 -10.88
N LEU A 292 0.39 -27.11 -12.00
CA LEU A 292 -0.76 -26.18 -12.03
C LEU A 292 -2.12 -26.89 -12.17
N HIS A 293 -2.14 -28.23 -12.05
CA HIS A 293 -3.35 -29.06 -12.17
C HIS A 293 -3.70 -29.77 -10.86
#